data_c389bdf426d6b81fc3b518a40eca6b5c
#
_entry.id   c389bdf426d6b81fc3b518a40eca6b5c
#
_cell.length_a   1.000
_cell.length_b   1.000
_cell.length_c   1.000
_cell.angle_alpha   90.00
_cell.angle_beta   90.00
_cell.angle_gamma   90.00
#
_symmetry.space_group_name_H-M   'P 1'
#
loop_
_entity.id
_entity.type
_entity.pdbx_description
1 polymer ?
#
loop_
_entity_poly.entity_id
_entity_poly.type
_entity_poly.pdbx_seq_one_letter_code
_entity_poly.pdbx_strand_id
1 'polypeptide(L)'
;GRVTLQAAQAMLGRVYLTMAGYPLYDVEKKVKAKELFEEVIDYADAKKKFWAKDAEEWKNIWISDNDNKYHIFEIQYIMAANYGNPMVYWTSPSVSTDYISISMSGNGSVCAAPLDNFFKEERNEKNEYLDVRCLATIDTIKTFPNGKKYSGEDFFIKFFEHKIKRTQLGYGDIDAQIVERGYFPINFPLIRLEDVMLMYAEIVGPTERGIDMVNRIRKRATGKELTDEEKESEAFQKCVDNERRKEFAGEGIRWHDLVRHNDMQPIKNKFYYYAEKYGGDPMIMSYADRVKRGTHIYPIPDHQMKVNEGLYQQNEAYR
;
A
#
# COMPACT_ATOMS: atom_id res chain seq x y z
N GLY A 1 5.40 -12.46 17.73
CA GLY A 1 4.33 -12.77 16.92
C GLY A 1 3.01 -13.26 17.50
N ARG A 2 2.54 -12.78 18.66
CA ARG A 2 1.18 -13.08 19.15
C ARG A 2 0.25 -11.90 18.83
N VAL A 3 -1.01 -12.22 18.50
CA VAL A 3 -2.06 -11.21 18.31
C VAL A 3 -2.29 -10.48 19.63
N THR A 4 -2.20 -9.15 19.57
CA THR A 4 -2.48 -8.27 20.73
C THR A 4 -3.93 -7.77 20.68
N LEU A 5 -4.41 -7.19 21.80
CA LEU A 5 -5.72 -6.53 21.83
C LEU A 5 -5.80 -5.44 20.76
N GLN A 6 -4.77 -4.62 20.63
CA GLN A 6 -4.72 -3.53 19.64
C GLN A 6 -4.78 -4.05 18.20
N ALA A 7 -4.14 -5.20 17.93
CA ALA A 7 -4.24 -5.84 16.62
C ALA A 7 -5.67 -6.33 16.33
N ALA A 8 -6.33 -6.96 17.31
CA ALA A 8 -7.71 -7.41 17.16
C ALA A 8 -8.68 -6.23 16.97
N GLN A 9 -8.54 -5.16 17.77
CA GLN A 9 -9.35 -3.94 17.67
C GLN A 9 -9.17 -3.26 16.31
N ALA A 10 -7.93 -3.03 15.87
CA ALA A 10 -7.63 -2.39 14.61
C ALA A 10 -8.17 -3.19 13.40
N MET A 11 -8.01 -4.51 13.42
CA MET A 11 -8.53 -5.39 12.36
C MET A 11 -10.06 -5.43 12.36
N LEU A 12 -10.70 -5.52 13.52
CA LEU A 12 -12.16 -5.48 13.64
C LEU A 12 -12.73 -4.14 13.18
N GLY A 13 -12.08 -3.03 13.54
CA GLY A 13 -12.43 -1.70 13.06
C GLY A 13 -12.37 -1.60 11.53
N ARG A 14 -11.33 -2.15 10.91
CA ARG A 14 -11.23 -2.24 9.44
C ARG A 14 -12.36 -3.07 8.82
N VAL A 15 -12.73 -4.19 9.44
CA VAL A 15 -13.88 -5.00 8.99
C VAL A 15 -15.16 -4.18 9.07
N TYR A 16 -15.43 -3.49 10.18
CA TYR A 16 -16.63 -2.66 10.31
C TYR A 16 -16.65 -1.51 9.31
N LEU A 17 -15.51 -0.85 9.06
CA LEU A 17 -15.42 0.19 8.05
C LEU A 17 -15.70 -0.37 6.63
N THR A 18 -15.21 -1.57 6.34
CA THR A 18 -15.48 -2.26 5.06
C THR A 18 -16.96 -2.59 4.92
N MET A 19 -17.60 -3.09 5.99
CA MET A 19 -19.06 -3.36 6.00
C MET A 19 -19.90 -2.09 5.80
N ALA A 20 -19.40 -0.95 6.26
CA ALA A 20 -20.07 0.34 6.08
C ALA A 20 -19.97 0.90 4.65
N GLY A 21 -19.10 0.33 3.81
CA GLY A 21 -18.94 0.67 2.40
C GLY A 21 -19.67 -0.27 1.45
N TYR A 22 -19.41 -0.08 0.17
CA TYR A 22 -19.94 -0.93 -0.90
C TYR A 22 -19.42 -2.38 -0.77
N PRO A 23 -20.26 -3.41 -1.02
CA PRO A 23 -21.66 -3.35 -1.45
C PRO A 23 -22.67 -3.40 -0.30
N LEU A 24 -22.26 -3.53 0.97
CA LEU A 24 -23.17 -3.75 2.09
C LEU A 24 -23.86 -2.47 2.57
N TYR A 25 -23.13 -1.34 2.60
CA TYR A 25 -23.60 -0.05 3.09
C TYR A 25 -24.21 -0.08 4.51
N ASP A 26 -23.71 -0.96 5.40
CA ASP A 26 -24.10 -1.00 6.81
C ASP A 26 -23.44 0.17 7.57
N VAL A 27 -24.00 1.36 7.36
CA VAL A 27 -23.40 2.62 7.83
C VAL A 27 -23.32 2.71 9.36
N GLU A 28 -24.13 1.95 10.09
CA GLU A 28 -24.08 1.91 11.55
C GLU A 28 -22.75 1.33 12.06
N LYS A 29 -22.07 0.52 11.26
CA LYS A 29 -20.75 -0.02 11.59
C LYS A 29 -19.66 1.06 11.69
N LYS A 30 -19.86 2.23 11.07
CA LYS A 30 -18.91 3.35 11.24
C LYS A 30 -18.73 3.77 12.69
N VAL A 31 -19.80 3.75 13.48
CA VAL A 31 -19.72 4.09 14.92
C VAL A 31 -18.82 3.10 15.65
N LYS A 32 -19.03 1.80 15.43
CA LYS A 32 -18.21 0.75 16.05
C LYS A 32 -16.75 0.79 15.60
N ALA A 33 -16.54 1.05 14.30
CA ALA A 33 -15.19 1.22 13.76
C ALA A 33 -14.47 2.41 14.42
N LYS A 34 -15.16 3.55 14.54
CA LYS A 34 -14.63 4.76 15.18
C LYS A 34 -14.17 4.47 16.60
N GLU A 35 -15.03 3.87 17.43
CA GLU A 35 -14.71 3.55 18.83
C GLU A 35 -13.45 2.69 18.95
N LEU A 36 -13.36 1.62 18.15
CA LEU A 36 -12.19 0.75 18.14
C LEU A 36 -10.91 1.46 17.68
N PHE A 37 -11.00 2.33 16.69
CA PHE A 37 -9.85 3.11 16.23
C PHE A 37 -9.40 4.12 17.28
N GLU A 38 -10.32 4.77 17.99
CA GLU A 38 -10.02 5.68 19.11
C GLU A 38 -9.24 4.96 20.21
N GLU A 39 -9.69 3.77 20.62
CA GLU A 39 -8.98 2.97 21.64
C GLU A 39 -7.55 2.61 21.22
N VAL A 40 -7.35 2.25 19.95
CA VAL A 40 -6.00 1.93 19.42
C VAL A 40 -5.10 3.16 19.37
N ILE A 41 -5.63 4.30 18.90
CA ILE A 41 -4.86 5.55 18.81
C ILE A 41 -4.49 6.03 20.21
N ASP A 42 -5.44 6.05 21.15
CA ASP A 42 -5.21 6.48 22.53
C ASP A 42 -4.18 5.60 23.23
N TYR A 43 -4.25 4.28 23.01
CA TYR A 43 -3.23 3.37 23.53
C TYR A 43 -1.85 3.67 22.93
N ALA A 44 -1.78 3.85 21.61
CA ALA A 44 -0.52 4.12 20.92
C ALA A 44 0.13 5.41 21.41
N ASP A 45 -0.65 6.47 21.57
CA ASP A 45 -0.18 7.77 22.05
C ASP A 45 0.25 7.70 23.52
N ALA A 46 -0.55 7.08 24.40
CA ALA A 46 -0.22 6.93 25.84
C ALA A 46 1.03 6.06 26.06
N LYS A 47 1.25 5.04 25.23
CA LYS A 47 2.40 4.12 25.37
C LYS A 47 3.57 4.50 24.48
N LYS A 48 3.44 5.51 23.61
CA LYS A 48 4.44 5.92 22.60
C LYS A 48 4.88 4.75 21.73
N LYS A 49 3.88 3.99 21.21
CA LYS A 49 4.09 2.79 20.39
C LYS A 49 3.53 2.99 18.98
N PHE A 50 4.00 2.16 18.05
CA PHE A 50 3.51 2.02 16.68
C PHE A 50 3.67 3.25 15.78
N TRP A 51 4.35 4.28 16.25
CA TRP A 51 4.53 5.53 15.52
C TRP A 51 5.99 5.78 15.18
N ALA A 52 6.29 5.93 13.89
CA ALA A 52 7.55 6.46 13.38
C ALA A 52 7.42 8.00 13.31
N LYS A 53 8.18 8.71 14.13
CA LYS A 53 8.00 10.17 14.38
C LYS A 53 8.52 11.06 13.25
N ASP A 54 9.49 10.56 12.47
CA ASP A 54 10.17 11.30 11.42
C ASP A 54 10.49 10.40 10.21
N ALA A 55 11.06 10.99 9.18
CA ALA A 55 11.40 10.30 7.94
C ALA A 55 12.45 9.20 8.12
N GLU A 56 13.39 9.37 9.05
CA GLU A 56 14.42 8.36 9.30
C GLU A 56 13.85 7.15 10.03
N GLU A 57 13.02 7.37 11.05
CA GLU A 57 12.30 6.29 11.71
C GLU A 57 11.31 5.59 10.75
N TRP A 58 10.68 6.32 9.83
CA TRP A 58 9.77 5.73 8.86
C TRP A 58 10.48 4.74 7.93
N LYS A 59 11.72 5.00 7.54
CA LYS A 59 12.51 4.04 6.76
C LYS A 59 12.79 2.75 7.52
N ASN A 60 12.88 2.82 8.86
CA ASN A 60 13.12 1.66 9.71
C ASN A 60 11.87 0.75 9.89
N ILE A 61 10.70 1.14 9.36
CA ILE A 61 9.55 0.26 9.28
C ILE A 61 9.84 -0.95 8.35
N TRP A 62 10.69 -0.75 7.36
CA TRP A 62 10.98 -1.69 6.27
C TRP A 62 12.34 -2.38 6.46
N ILE A 63 12.63 -2.85 7.66
CA ILE A 63 13.80 -3.62 8.01
C ILE A 63 13.45 -5.01 8.51
N SER A 64 14.44 -5.89 8.61
CA SER A 64 14.25 -7.31 8.93
C SER A 64 14.07 -7.64 10.42
N ASP A 65 13.70 -6.67 11.25
CA ASP A 65 13.48 -6.88 12.68
C ASP A 65 12.12 -7.49 12.96
N ASN A 66 12.10 -8.65 13.61
CA ASN A 66 10.89 -9.25 14.15
C ASN A 66 10.35 -8.44 15.33
N ASP A 67 9.01 -8.45 15.50
CA ASP A 67 8.31 -7.66 16.51
C ASP A 67 8.64 -6.16 16.39
N ASN A 68 8.65 -5.67 15.16
CA ASN A 68 8.96 -4.28 14.84
C ASN A 68 8.05 -3.32 15.64
N LYS A 69 8.68 -2.41 16.39
CA LYS A 69 7.97 -1.48 17.29
C LYS A 69 6.96 -0.56 16.59
N TYR A 70 7.04 -0.45 15.26
CA TYR A 70 6.15 0.38 14.44
C TYR A 70 4.93 -0.36 13.89
N HIS A 71 4.91 -1.71 13.95
CA HIS A 71 3.79 -2.49 13.47
C HIS A 71 2.82 -2.83 14.60
N ILE A 72 1.53 -2.70 14.36
CA ILE A 72 0.49 -3.22 15.27
C ILE A 72 0.39 -4.73 15.12
N PHE A 73 0.44 -5.20 13.85
CA PHE A 73 0.47 -6.62 13.52
C PHE A 73 1.19 -6.86 12.20
N GLU A 74 2.01 -7.90 12.13
CA GLU A 74 2.84 -8.23 10.97
C GLU A 74 2.92 -9.74 10.73
N ILE A 75 3.17 -10.11 9.47
CA ILE A 75 3.65 -11.45 9.10
C ILE A 75 5.17 -11.41 9.17
N GLN A 76 5.75 -12.30 9.97
CA GLN A 76 7.19 -12.39 10.16
C GLN A 76 7.79 -13.36 9.16
N TYR A 77 8.89 -12.94 8.55
CA TYR A 77 9.66 -13.72 7.60
C TYR A 77 11.07 -13.96 8.13
N ILE A 78 11.72 -15.00 7.64
CA ILE A 78 13.10 -15.33 8.00
C ILE A 78 13.95 -15.47 6.75
N MET A 79 15.26 -15.27 6.92
CA MET A 79 16.24 -15.46 5.85
C MET A 79 16.51 -16.97 5.67
N ALA A 80 15.57 -17.68 5.05
CA ALA A 80 15.69 -19.09 4.73
C ALA A 80 14.89 -19.42 3.48
N ALA A 81 15.31 -20.48 2.77
CA ALA A 81 14.66 -20.94 1.55
C ALA A 81 13.14 -21.13 1.75
N ASN A 82 12.35 -20.49 0.90
CA ASN A 82 10.89 -20.53 0.89
C ASN A 82 10.18 -19.90 2.11
N TYR A 83 10.90 -19.24 3.03
CA TYR A 83 10.33 -18.55 4.20
C TYR A 83 10.56 -17.03 4.17
N GLY A 84 11.17 -16.51 3.11
CA GLY A 84 11.33 -15.07 2.90
C GLY A 84 10.06 -14.41 2.34
N ASN A 85 10.04 -13.08 2.42
CA ASN A 85 8.93 -12.28 1.91
C ASN A 85 8.85 -12.34 0.36
N PRO A 86 7.79 -12.88 -0.23
CA PRO A 86 7.67 -13.00 -1.67
C PRO A 86 7.37 -11.66 -2.38
N MET A 87 6.98 -10.62 -1.65
CA MET A 87 6.61 -9.32 -2.23
C MET A 87 7.76 -8.68 -2.99
N VAL A 88 9.00 -8.86 -2.51
CA VAL A 88 10.19 -8.38 -3.22
C VAL A 88 10.26 -8.95 -4.63
N TYR A 89 9.96 -10.24 -4.76
CA TYR A 89 9.96 -10.93 -6.05
C TYR A 89 8.87 -10.42 -7.00
N TRP A 90 7.68 -10.13 -6.47
CA TRP A 90 6.55 -9.68 -7.29
C TRP A 90 6.61 -8.19 -7.63
N THR A 91 7.37 -7.42 -6.88
CA THR A 91 7.50 -5.97 -7.09
C THR A 91 8.77 -5.55 -7.80
N SER A 92 9.75 -6.46 -7.97
CA SER A 92 11.00 -6.16 -8.65
C SER A 92 10.91 -6.36 -10.17
N PRO A 93 11.71 -5.61 -10.93
CA PRO A 93 11.75 -5.73 -12.38
C PRO A 93 12.41 -7.04 -12.83
N SER A 94 12.07 -7.51 -14.03
CA SER A 94 12.65 -8.72 -14.64
C SER A 94 14.17 -8.69 -14.84
N VAL A 95 14.76 -7.50 -14.85
CA VAL A 95 16.21 -7.27 -14.99
C VAL A 95 16.93 -7.11 -13.65
N SER A 96 16.39 -7.65 -12.61
CA SER A 96 16.84 -7.49 -11.23
C SER A 96 18.28 -7.95 -10.95
N THR A 97 18.82 -8.91 -11.73
CA THR A 97 20.23 -9.33 -11.62
C THR A 97 21.23 -8.20 -11.83
N ASP A 98 20.90 -7.24 -12.65
CA ASP A 98 21.72 -6.05 -12.87
C ASP A 98 21.52 -4.98 -11.80
N TYR A 99 20.37 -5.06 -11.11
CA TYR A 99 19.97 -4.10 -10.10
C TYR A 99 20.39 -4.50 -8.70
N ILE A 100 20.22 -5.75 -8.36
CA ILE A 100 20.54 -6.33 -7.07
C ILE A 100 21.22 -7.70 -7.28
N SER A 101 22.33 -7.88 -7.79
CA SER A 101 23.09 -9.16 -7.90
C SER A 101 22.36 -10.45 -7.46
N ILE A 102 21.04 -10.43 -7.47
CA ILE A 102 20.14 -11.50 -7.07
C ILE A 102 19.61 -12.11 -8.35
N SER A 103 19.84 -13.39 -8.52
CA SER A 103 19.20 -14.17 -9.60
C SER A 103 17.69 -14.26 -9.33
N MET A 104 16.98 -13.20 -9.63
CA MET A 104 15.52 -13.18 -9.65
C MET A 104 15.06 -13.71 -11.02
N SER A 105 15.39 -14.97 -11.34
CA SER A 105 14.80 -15.67 -12.47
C SER A 105 13.33 -15.93 -12.15
N GLY A 106 12.58 -14.86 -12.04
CA GLY A 106 11.17 -14.93 -11.81
C GLY A 106 10.41 -14.72 -13.08
N ASN A 107 9.19 -15.12 -13.07
CA ASN A 107 8.21 -14.80 -14.08
C ASN A 107 8.08 -13.25 -14.19
N GLY A 108 9.07 -12.62 -14.81
CA GLY A 108 9.24 -11.18 -14.99
C GLY A 108 8.05 -10.42 -15.57
N SER A 109 6.87 -10.94 -15.36
CA SER A 109 5.65 -10.43 -15.96
C SER A 109 4.78 -9.60 -15.07
N VAL A 110 5.08 -9.45 -13.78
CA VAL A 110 4.17 -8.73 -12.88
C VAL A 110 4.93 -7.83 -11.92
N CYS A 111 5.62 -6.84 -12.46
CA CYS A 111 5.99 -5.70 -11.64
C CYS A 111 4.75 -4.86 -11.40
N ALA A 112 4.37 -4.70 -10.13
CA ALA A 112 3.42 -3.67 -9.76
C ALA A 112 4.10 -2.32 -10.00
N ALA A 113 3.88 -1.75 -11.19
CA ALA A 113 4.43 -0.45 -11.50
C ALA A 113 3.55 0.66 -10.91
N PRO A 114 4.11 1.62 -10.18
CA PRO A 114 3.39 2.83 -9.82
C PRO A 114 3.10 3.65 -11.07
N LEU A 115 2.04 4.47 -11.04
CA LEU A 115 1.82 5.45 -12.09
C LEU A 115 2.94 6.49 -12.11
N ASP A 116 3.33 6.93 -13.30
CA ASP A 116 4.49 7.80 -13.52
C ASP A 116 4.50 9.11 -12.71
N ASN A 117 3.33 9.61 -12.32
CA ASN A 117 3.18 10.87 -11.57
C ASN A 117 2.84 10.68 -10.09
N PHE A 118 2.93 9.46 -9.57
CA PHE A 118 2.38 9.14 -8.26
C PHE A 118 2.95 9.98 -7.11
N PHE A 119 4.28 10.25 -7.12
CA PHE A 119 4.96 11.11 -6.16
C PHE A 119 5.64 12.34 -6.81
N LYS A 120 5.46 12.54 -8.11
CA LYS A 120 6.28 13.48 -8.90
C LYS A 120 5.85 14.94 -8.80
N GLU A 121 4.75 15.23 -8.13
CA GLU A 121 4.09 16.53 -8.22
C GLU A 121 4.79 17.64 -7.42
N GLU A 122 5.55 17.31 -6.39
CA GLU A 122 6.19 18.34 -5.55
C GLU A 122 7.70 18.14 -5.42
N ARG A 123 8.45 19.14 -5.88
CA ARG A 123 9.90 19.22 -5.70
C ARG A 123 10.27 20.51 -5.01
N ASN A 124 11.36 20.47 -4.23
CA ASN A 124 11.95 21.65 -3.63
C ASN A 124 12.80 22.42 -4.67
N GLU A 125 13.35 23.58 -4.24
CA GLU A 125 14.22 24.41 -5.08
C GLU A 125 15.47 23.69 -5.62
N LYS A 126 15.89 22.61 -4.95
CA LYS A 126 17.01 21.74 -5.38
C LYS A 126 16.56 20.60 -6.30
N ASN A 127 15.31 20.61 -6.76
CA ASN A 127 14.72 19.55 -7.58
C ASN A 127 14.63 18.17 -6.89
N GLU A 128 14.63 18.13 -5.54
CA GLU A 128 14.45 16.92 -4.75
C GLU A 128 12.97 16.72 -4.43
N TYR A 129 12.53 15.46 -4.32
CA TYR A 129 11.16 15.14 -3.93
C TYR A 129 10.88 15.63 -2.50
N LEU A 130 9.80 16.40 -2.33
CA LEU A 130 9.38 16.84 -1.00
C LEU A 130 8.86 15.70 -0.15
N ASP A 131 8.12 14.78 -0.76
CA ASP A 131 7.62 13.61 -0.05
C ASP A 131 8.73 12.57 0.11
N VAL A 132 9.23 12.43 1.35
CA VAL A 132 10.35 11.52 1.67
C VAL A 132 10.02 10.05 1.42
N ARG A 133 8.73 9.70 1.32
CA ARG A 133 8.28 8.34 1.01
C ARG A 133 8.59 7.95 -0.42
N CYS A 134 8.72 8.91 -1.32
CA CYS A 134 8.92 8.67 -2.75
C CYS A 134 10.12 7.73 -2.98
N LEU A 135 11.31 8.15 -2.60
CA LEU A 135 12.55 7.41 -2.85
C LEU A 135 12.70 6.13 -2.00
N ALA A 136 11.91 5.99 -0.93
CA ALA A 136 11.88 4.78 -0.13
C ALA A 136 10.83 3.76 -0.62
N THR A 137 9.93 4.18 -1.50
CA THR A 137 8.84 3.35 -2.01
C THR A 137 9.05 2.96 -3.48
N ILE A 138 9.58 3.88 -4.30
CA ILE A 138 9.67 3.73 -5.75
C ILE A 138 11.09 3.99 -6.21
N ASP A 139 11.58 3.15 -7.10
CA ASP A 139 12.82 3.40 -7.82
C ASP A 139 12.56 3.86 -9.25
N THR A 140 13.24 4.95 -9.59
CA THR A 140 13.19 5.58 -10.91
C THR A 140 14.52 5.46 -11.65
N ILE A 141 15.43 4.59 -11.21
CA ILE A 141 16.74 4.41 -11.83
C ILE A 141 16.58 3.92 -13.26
N LYS A 142 17.17 4.66 -14.17
CA LYS A 142 17.21 4.32 -15.60
C LYS A 142 18.59 3.87 -16.10
N THR A 143 19.61 3.97 -15.25
CA THR A 143 20.97 3.47 -15.55
C THR A 143 21.54 2.81 -14.31
N PHE A 144 21.88 1.54 -14.42
CA PHE A 144 22.49 0.78 -13.34
C PHE A 144 23.97 1.15 -13.13
N PRO A 145 24.55 0.82 -11.96
CA PRO A 145 25.96 1.10 -11.69
C PRO A 145 26.95 0.52 -12.70
N ASN A 146 26.59 -0.58 -13.35
CA ASN A 146 27.38 -1.21 -14.45
C ASN A 146 27.23 -0.50 -15.80
N GLY A 147 26.48 0.64 -15.86
CA GLY A 147 26.24 1.41 -17.09
C GLY A 147 25.11 0.87 -17.97
N LYS A 148 24.50 -0.25 -17.65
CA LYS A 148 23.35 -0.79 -18.40
C LYS A 148 22.12 0.09 -18.22
N LYS A 149 21.44 0.41 -19.31
CA LYS A 149 20.21 1.20 -19.28
C LYS A 149 19.00 0.30 -19.02
N TYR A 150 18.11 0.80 -18.15
CA TYR A 150 16.79 0.21 -17.90
C TYR A 150 15.72 1.07 -18.58
N SER A 151 14.95 0.46 -19.47
CA SER A 151 13.88 1.12 -20.22
C SER A 151 12.48 0.78 -19.72
N GLY A 152 12.39 0.01 -18.62
CA GLY A 152 11.11 -0.38 -18.05
C GLY A 152 10.45 0.71 -17.19
N GLU A 153 9.33 0.34 -16.62
CA GLU A 153 8.56 1.19 -15.71
C GLU A 153 9.30 1.40 -14.39
N ASP A 154 8.93 2.45 -13.65
CA ASP A 154 9.30 2.59 -12.25
C ASP A 154 8.73 1.40 -11.44
N PHE A 155 9.37 0.99 -10.38
CA PHE A 155 8.99 -0.19 -9.62
C PHE A 155 9.06 0.04 -8.11
N PHE A 156 8.33 -0.76 -7.35
CA PHE A 156 8.31 -0.68 -5.90
C PHE A 156 9.56 -1.29 -5.30
N ILE A 157 10.14 -0.59 -4.32
CA ILE A 157 11.31 -1.00 -3.56
C ILE A 157 11.07 -1.05 -2.06
N LYS A 158 9.85 -0.81 -1.62
CA LYS A 158 9.49 -0.68 -0.20
C LYS A 158 9.92 -1.89 0.63
N PHE A 159 9.81 -3.09 0.06
CA PHE A 159 10.15 -4.35 0.72
C PHE A 159 11.58 -4.82 0.44
N PHE A 160 12.39 -4.00 -0.23
CA PHE A 160 13.82 -4.22 -0.26
C PHE A 160 14.43 -3.67 1.02
N GLU A 161 15.29 -4.43 1.68
CA GLU A 161 16.08 -3.86 2.74
C GLU A 161 16.91 -2.70 2.16
N HIS A 162 16.68 -1.49 2.65
CA HIS A 162 17.34 -0.29 2.14
C HIS A 162 18.87 -0.39 2.22
N LYS A 163 19.39 -1.19 3.16
CA LYS A 163 20.80 -1.52 3.27
C LYS A 163 21.29 -2.25 2.02
N ILE A 164 20.57 -3.26 1.54
CA ILE A 164 20.91 -4.02 0.33
C ILE A 164 20.91 -3.11 -0.88
N LYS A 165 19.86 -2.33 -1.06
CA LYS A 165 19.77 -1.35 -2.14
C LYS A 165 20.95 -0.38 -2.13
N ARG A 166 21.29 0.18 -0.95
CA ARG A 166 22.43 1.10 -0.80
C ARG A 166 23.72 0.48 -1.28
N THR A 167 23.97 -0.76 -0.92
CA THR A 167 25.21 -1.46 -1.27
C THR A 167 25.37 -1.60 -2.77
N GLN A 168 24.31 -1.92 -3.47
CA GLN A 168 24.37 -2.13 -4.92
C GLN A 168 24.47 -0.87 -5.73
N LEU A 169 23.96 0.21 -5.15
CA LEU A 169 24.15 1.54 -5.68
C LEU A 169 25.51 2.15 -5.29
N GLY A 170 26.42 1.36 -4.69
CA GLY A 170 27.74 1.80 -4.23
C GLY A 170 27.74 2.40 -2.82
N TYR A 171 26.72 2.13 -2.01
CA TYR A 171 26.56 2.73 -0.68
C TYR A 171 26.92 1.80 0.49
N GLY A 172 27.73 0.78 0.29
CA GLY A 172 28.21 -0.12 1.34
C GLY A 172 28.30 -1.60 0.92
N ASP A 173 28.77 -2.50 1.79
CA ASP A 173 28.99 -3.91 1.50
C ASP A 173 27.73 -4.75 1.60
N ILE A 174 27.49 -5.62 0.62
CA ILE A 174 26.38 -6.59 0.64
C ILE A 174 26.78 -7.78 1.49
N ASP A 175 25.92 -8.19 2.38
CA ASP A 175 25.98 -9.53 2.91
C ASP A 175 25.61 -10.50 1.77
N ALA A 176 26.61 -11.22 1.25
CA ALA A 176 26.48 -12.11 0.09
C ALA A 176 25.45 -13.25 0.27
N GLN A 177 24.87 -13.39 1.46
CA GLN A 177 23.90 -14.43 1.79
C GLN A 177 22.47 -14.10 1.35
N ILE A 178 22.17 -12.86 0.95
CA ILE A 178 20.81 -12.46 0.51
C ILE A 178 20.66 -12.62 -1.02
N VAL A 179 21.26 -13.62 -1.60
CA VAL A 179 21.40 -13.73 -3.06
C VAL A 179 20.35 -14.62 -3.71
N GLU A 180 19.52 -15.32 -2.95
CA GLU A 180 18.58 -16.28 -3.50
C GLU A 180 17.11 -15.88 -3.33
N ARG A 181 16.30 -16.23 -4.30
CA ARG A 181 14.84 -16.04 -4.32
C ARG A 181 14.20 -16.58 -3.04
N GLY A 182 13.39 -15.75 -2.36
CA GLY A 182 12.67 -16.16 -1.15
C GLY A 182 13.43 -16.00 0.15
N TYR A 183 14.58 -15.35 0.15
CA TYR A 183 15.39 -15.14 1.35
C TYR A 183 15.21 -13.77 2.01
N PHE A 184 14.37 -12.90 1.50
CA PHE A 184 14.17 -11.56 2.07
C PHE A 184 13.44 -11.62 3.41
N PRO A 185 14.06 -11.23 4.52
CA PRO A 185 13.49 -11.37 5.85
C PRO A 185 12.61 -10.18 6.28
N ILE A 186 12.29 -9.28 5.36
CA ILE A 186 11.48 -8.09 5.68
C ILE A 186 10.05 -8.49 6.00
N ASN A 187 9.58 -8.15 7.20
CA ASN A 187 8.24 -8.44 7.65
C ASN A 187 7.19 -7.63 6.87
N PHE A 188 6.02 -8.23 6.68
CA PHE A 188 4.91 -7.59 6.00
C PHE A 188 3.88 -7.08 7.04
N PRO A 189 3.70 -5.75 7.16
CA PRO A 189 2.71 -5.20 8.07
C PRO A 189 1.29 -5.47 7.56
N LEU A 190 0.49 -6.16 8.36
CA LEU A 190 -0.93 -6.35 8.09
C LEU A 190 -1.75 -5.12 8.49
N ILE A 191 -1.32 -4.45 9.56
CA ILE A 191 -1.91 -3.19 10.00
C ILE A 191 -0.87 -2.35 10.75
N ARG A 192 -0.85 -1.06 10.44
CA ARG A 192 0.00 -0.04 11.06
C ARG A 192 -0.86 1.05 11.68
N LEU A 193 -0.29 1.85 12.58
CA LEU A 193 -1.02 2.95 13.22
C LEU A 193 -1.53 3.98 12.21
N GLU A 194 -0.76 4.26 11.18
CA GLU A 194 -1.13 5.19 10.12
C GLU A 194 -2.44 4.77 9.41
N ASP A 195 -2.64 3.47 9.25
CA ASP A 195 -3.88 2.96 8.65
C ASP A 195 -5.08 3.21 9.59
N VAL A 196 -4.91 2.95 10.87
CA VAL A 196 -5.93 3.23 11.88
C VAL A 196 -6.27 4.73 11.93
N MET A 197 -5.23 5.59 11.94
CA MET A 197 -5.38 7.05 11.95
C MET A 197 -6.14 7.57 10.72
N LEU A 198 -5.79 7.10 9.53
CA LEU A 198 -6.44 7.57 8.29
C LEU A 198 -7.84 6.97 8.11
N MET A 199 -8.10 5.74 8.55
CA MET A 199 -9.46 5.19 8.60
C MET A 199 -10.33 5.94 9.62
N TYR A 200 -9.76 6.33 10.76
CA TYR A 200 -10.45 7.18 11.73
C TYR A 200 -10.78 8.55 11.14
N ALA A 201 -9.80 9.23 10.53
CA ALA A 201 -9.98 10.54 9.89
C ALA A 201 -11.06 10.49 8.80
N GLU A 202 -11.13 9.41 8.02
CA GLU A 202 -12.17 9.20 7.02
C GLU A 202 -13.58 9.19 7.64
N ILE A 203 -13.73 8.55 8.80
CA ILE A 203 -15.04 8.44 9.48
C ILE A 203 -15.47 9.76 10.08
N VAL A 204 -14.55 10.45 10.78
CA VAL A 204 -14.90 11.65 11.55
C VAL A 204 -14.87 12.94 10.72
N GLY A 205 -14.30 12.89 9.51
CA GLY A 205 -14.16 14.06 8.65
C GLY A 205 -13.20 15.11 9.22
N PRO A 206 -13.33 16.38 8.81
CA PRO A 206 -12.42 17.47 9.19
C PRO A 206 -12.67 18.01 10.61
N THR A 207 -12.85 17.13 11.57
CA THR A 207 -12.79 17.49 12.98
C THR A 207 -11.36 17.81 13.38
N GLU A 208 -11.16 18.51 14.51
CA GLU A 208 -9.82 18.80 15.04
C GLU A 208 -8.96 17.54 15.12
N ARG A 209 -9.50 16.44 15.66
CA ARG A 209 -8.80 15.16 15.76
C ARG A 209 -8.58 14.50 14.39
N GLY A 210 -9.54 14.56 13.47
CA GLY A 210 -9.40 14.04 12.12
C GLY A 210 -8.28 14.75 11.35
N ILE A 211 -8.24 16.08 11.44
CA ILE A 211 -7.19 16.93 10.86
C ILE A 211 -5.83 16.60 11.47
N ASP A 212 -5.75 16.43 12.79
CA ASP A 212 -4.50 16.04 13.47
C ASP A 212 -3.97 14.71 12.95
N MET A 213 -4.82 13.69 12.77
CA MET A 213 -4.41 12.38 12.26
C MET A 213 -3.77 12.49 10.86
N VAL A 214 -4.37 13.27 9.98
CA VAL A 214 -3.84 13.49 8.63
C VAL A 214 -2.55 14.30 8.68
N ASN A 215 -2.53 15.37 9.48
CA ASN A 215 -1.36 16.26 9.60
C ASN A 215 -0.14 15.55 10.18
N ARG A 216 -0.31 14.66 11.14
CA ARG A 216 0.81 13.87 11.70
C ARG A 216 1.52 13.08 10.60
N ILE A 217 0.79 12.42 9.72
CA ILE A 217 1.33 11.61 8.63
C ILE A 217 1.95 12.51 7.54
N ARG A 218 1.20 13.52 7.09
CA ARG A 218 1.64 14.45 6.03
C ARG A 218 2.87 15.23 6.44
N LYS A 219 2.87 15.79 7.65
CA LYS A 219 4.00 16.57 8.18
C LYS A 219 5.27 15.75 8.30
N ARG A 220 5.15 14.49 8.77
CA ARG A 220 6.28 13.54 8.79
C ARG A 220 6.85 13.32 7.38
N ALA A 221 5.98 13.21 6.38
CA ALA A 221 6.35 12.89 5.01
C ALA A 221 6.85 14.10 4.20
N THR A 222 6.27 15.27 4.40
CA THR A 222 6.48 16.45 3.52
C THR A 222 6.91 17.70 4.27
N GLY A 223 6.87 17.71 5.60
CA GLY A 223 7.05 18.91 6.42
C GLY A 223 5.85 19.88 6.41
N LYS A 224 4.79 19.59 5.66
CA LYS A 224 3.61 20.46 5.48
C LYS A 224 2.39 19.90 6.19
N GLU A 225 1.47 20.78 6.56
CA GLU A 225 0.14 20.46 7.07
C GLU A 225 -0.92 20.73 6.01
N LEU A 226 -2.16 20.34 6.28
CA LEU A 226 -3.31 20.66 5.45
C LEU A 226 -3.53 22.17 5.37
N THR A 227 -3.79 22.69 4.18
CA THR A 227 -4.24 24.08 3.98
C THR A 227 -5.68 24.26 4.48
N ASP A 228 -6.15 25.49 4.56
CA ASP A 228 -7.53 25.75 5.01
C ASP A 228 -8.55 25.23 3.99
N GLU A 229 -8.24 25.31 2.70
CA GLU A 229 -9.07 24.74 1.63
C GLU A 229 -9.14 23.20 1.72
N GLU A 230 -8.04 22.57 2.08
CA GLU A 230 -7.97 21.11 2.23
C GLU A 230 -8.70 20.59 3.49
N LYS A 231 -9.01 21.49 4.44
CA LYS A 231 -9.84 21.17 5.62
C LYS A 231 -11.34 21.21 5.33
N GLU A 232 -11.77 21.72 4.17
CA GLU A 232 -13.16 21.64 3.75
C GLU A 232 -13.60 20.19 3.50
N SER A 233 -14.83 19.84 3.83
CA SER A 233 -15.28 18.45 3.97
C SER A 233 -14.96 17.56 2.76
N GLU A 234 -15.29 18.02 1.55
CA GLU A 234 -15.03 17.23 0.32
C GLU A 234 -13.53 17.17 -0.01
N ALA A 235 -12.82 18.28 0.14
CA ALA A 235 -11.38 18.36 -0.07
C ALA A 235 -10.63 17.51 0.95
N PHE A 236 -11.08 17.51 2.21
CA PHE A 236 -10.50 16.69 3.26
C PHE A 236 -10.58 15.19 2.94
N GLN A 237 -11.72 14.69 2.48
CA GLN A 237 -11.85 13.28 2.10
C GLN A 237 -10.90 12.90 0.96
N LYS A 238 -10.71 13.78 -0.03
CA LYS A 238 -9.72 13.60 -1.09
C LYS A 238 -8.28 13.57 -0.54
N CYS A 239 -7.99 14.43 0.44
CA CYS A 239 -6.70 14.43 1.13
C CYS A 239 -6.45 13.14 1.89
N VAL A 240 -7.43 12.62 2.65
CA VAL A 240 -7.33 11.32 3.32
C VAL A 240 -7.06 10.21 2.32
N ASP A 241 -7.80 10.15 1.20
CA ASP A 241 -7.60 9.13 0.17
C ASP A 241 -6.20 9.21 -0.47
N ASN A 242 -5.71 10.43 -0.75
CA ASN A 242 -4.37 10.63 -1.29
C ASN A 242 -3.28 10.26 -0.29
N GLU A 243 -3.43 10.60 1.00
CA GLU A 243 -2.47 10.19 2.02
C GLU A 243 -2.45 8.67 2.18
N ARG A 244 -3.60 8.01 2.18
CA ARG A 244 -3.68 6.54 2.19
C ARG A 244 -2.96 5.94 0.98
N ARG A 245 -3.22 6.47 -0.21
CA ARG A 245 -2.59 6.02 -1.45
C ARG A 245 -1.06 6.12 -1.38
N LYS A 246 -0.51 7.24 -0.89
CA LYS A 246 0.93 7.47 -0.77
C LYS A 246 1.56 6.64 0.35
N GLU A 247 0.95 6.62 1.52
CA GLU A 247 1.47 5.93 2.70
C GLU A 247 1.52 4.41 2.50
N PHE A 248 0.49 3.83 1.89
CA PHE A 248 0.36 2.39 1.73
C PHE A 248 0.67 1.89 0.31
N ALA A 249 1.36 2.69 -0.49
CA ALA A 249 1.80 2.26 -1.80
C ALA A 249 2.62 0.96 -1.72
N GLY A 250 2.21 -0.07 -2.45
CA GLY A 250 2.83 -1.40 -2.43
C GLY A 250 2.38 -2.33 -1.30
N GLU A 251 1.52 -1.89 -0.36
CA GLU A 251 1.04 -2.72 0.76
C GLU A 251 -0.30 -3.45 0.49
N GLY A 252 -0.82 -3.37 -0.72
CA GLY A 252 -2.02 -4.12 -1.14
C GLY A 252 -3.36 -3.53 -0.66
N ILE A 253 -3.39 -2.38 0.01
CA ILE A 253 -4.59 -1.79 0.60
C ILE A 253 -5.47 -1.09 -0.44
N ARG A 254 -4.88 -0.46 -1.45
CA ARG A 254 -5.58 0.44 -2.39
C ARG A 254 -6.81 -0.16 -3.07
N TRP A 255 -6.72 -1.42 -3.50
CA TRP A 255 -7.85 -2.12 -4.12
C TRP A 255 -9.07 -2.16 -3.21
N HIS A 256 -8.89 -2.49 -1.95
CA HIS A 256 -9.95 -2.60 -0.95
C HIS A 256 -10.59 -1.23 -0.65
N ASP A 257 -9.78 -0.17 -0.59
CA ASP A 257 -10.29 1.20 -0.43
C ASP A 257 -11.19 1.59 -1.62
N LEU A 258 -10.74 1.36 -2.85
CA LEU A 258 -11.51 1.68 -4.05
C LEU A 258 -12.82 0.88 -4.14
N VAL A 259 -12.79 -0.40 -3.79
CA VAL A 259 -13.99 -1.24 -3.76
C VAL A 259 -14.99 -0.74 -2.73
N ARG A 260 -14.59 -0.53 -1.47
CA ARG A 260 -15.51 -0.08 -0.43
C ARG A 260 -16.07 1.34 -0.64
N HIS A 261 -15.33 2.19 -1.34
CA HIS A 261 -15.80 3.52 -1.78
C HIS A 261 -16.68 3.46 -3.04
N ASN A 262 -16.76 2.30 -3.69
CA ASN A 262 -17.40 2.13 -5.01
C ASN A 262 -16.80 3.06 -6.08
N ASP A 263 -15.51 3.37 -5.97
CA ASP A 263 -14.78 4.24 -6.88
C ASP A 263 -13.71 3.45 -7.66
N MET A 264 -14.14 2.79 -8.72
CA MET A 264 -13.25 2.05 -9.61
C MET A 264 -12.68 2.87 -10.76
N GLN A 265 -12.95 4.19 -10.81
CA GLN A 265 -12.47 5.06 -11.88
C GLN A 265 -10.92 5.12 -11.96
N PRO A 266 -10.17 5.19 -10.85
CA PRO A 266 -8.71 5.15 -10.91
C PRO A 266 -8.16 3.89 -11.58
N ILE A 267 -8.79 2.73 -11.35
CA ILE A 267 -8.39 1.46 -11.99
C ILE A 267 -8.71 1.46 -13.49
N LYS A 268 -9.90 1.95 -13.87
CA LYS A 268 -10.27 2.08 -15.30
C LYS A 268 -9.29 3.00 -16.03
N ASN A 269 -8.98 4.15 -15.44
CA ASN A 269 -8.04 5.11 -16.03
C ASN A 269 -6.65 4.48 -16.23
N LYS A 270 -6.19 3.66 -15.28
CA LYS A 270 -4.92 2.94 -15.41
C LYS A 270 -4.95 1.96 -16.59
N PHE A 271 -6.01 1.19 -16.76
CA PHE A 271 -6.13 0.28 -17.89
C PHE A 271 -6.18 1.02 -19.23
N TYR A 272 -6.91 2.12 -19.33
CA TYR A 272 -6.93 2.95 -20.55
C TYR A 272 -5.56 3.53 -20.85
N TYR A 273 -4.86 4.07 -19.85
CA TYR A 273 -3.49 4.57 -20.03
C TYR A 273 -2.55 3.50 -20.58
N TYR A 274 -2.56 2.32 -20.00
CA TYR A 274 -1.70 1.24 -20.48
C TYR A 274 -2.14 0.70 -21.85
N ALA A 275 -3.43 0.64 -22.13
CA ALA A 275 -3.93 0.25 -23.44
C ALA A 275 -3.41 1.21 -24.54
N GLU A 276 -3.48 2.52 -24.30
CA GLU A 276 -2.95 3.54 -25.20
C GLU A 276 -1.43 3.42 -25.35
N LYS A 277 -0.71 3.32 -24.24
CA LYS A 277 0.76 3.19 -24.20
C LYS A 277 1.27 1.99 -24.99
N TYR A 278 0.53 0.88 -24.99
CA TYR A 278 0.87 -0.34 -25.72
C TYR A 278 0.11 -0.52 -27.05
N GLY A 279 -0.27 0.62 -27.67
CA GLY A 279 -0.82 0.62 -29.03
C GLY A 279 -2.25 0.11 -29.18
N GLY A 280 -3.07 0.25 -28.13
CA GLY A 280 -4.49 -0.14 -28.15
C GLY A 280 -4.70 -1.64 -27.89
N ASP A 281 -3.91 -2.25 -27.02
CA ASP A 281 -4.00 -3.68 -26.70
C ASP A 281 -5.44 -4.07 -26.29
N PRO A 282 -6.14 -4.92 -27.09
CA PRO A 282 -7.53 -5.32 -26.82
C PRO A 282 -7.69 -6.07 -25.50
N MET A 283 -6.66 -6.78 -25.03
CA MET A 283 -6.72 -7.51 -23.76
C MET A 283 -6.75 -6.53 -22.59
N ILE A 284 -5.92 -5.48 -22.62
CA ILE A 284 -5.92 -4.44 -21.57
C ILE A 284 -7.24 -3.68 -21.57
N MET A 285 -7.78 -3.34 -22.75
CA MET A 285 -9.11 -2.72 -22.90
C MET A 285 -10.20 -3.58 -22.29
N SER A 286 -10.15 -4.90 -22.47
CA SER A 286 -11.13 -5.83 -21.88
C SER A 286 -11.17 -5.77 -20.34
N TYR A 287 -10.05 -5.49 -19.69
CA TYR A 287 -10.02 -5.32 -18.21
C TYR A 287 -10.78 -4.07 -17.77
N ALA A 288 -10.62 -2.95 -18.47
CA ALA A 288 -11.40 -1.73 -18.21
C ALA A 288 -12.91 -1.99 -18.33
N ASP A 289 -13.33 -2.72 -19.37
CA ASP A 289 -14.74 -3.09 -19.58
C ASP A 289 -15.27 -4.03 -18.49
N ARG A 290 -14.46 -4.96 -18.02
CA ARG A 290 -14.84 -5.81 -16.88
C ARG A 290 -15.07 -4.99 -15.61
N VAL A 291 -14.17 -4.08 -15.29
CA VAL A 291 -14.34 -3.18 -14.13
C VAL A 291 -15.59 -2.32 -14.28
N LYS A 292 -15.88 -1.80 -15.50
CA LYS A 292 -17.09 -1.03 -15.80
C LYS A 292 -18.37 -1.84 -15.55
N ARG A 293 -18.37 -3.14 -15.83
CA ARG A 293 -19.49 -4.04 -15.58
C ARG A 293 -19.65 -4.47 -14.11
N GLY A 294 -18.76 -4.06 -13.23
CA GLY A 294 -18.82 -4.39 -11.79
C GLY A 294 -18.16 -5.72 -11.41
N THR A 295 -17.37 -6.34 -12.30
CA THR A 295 -16.72 -7.64 -12.03
C THR A 295 -15.59 -7.58 -10.99
N HIS A 296 -15.32 -6.43 -10.42
CA HIS A 296 -14.44 -6.26 -9.25
C HIS A 296 -15.04 -6.86 -7.97
N ILE A 297 -16.36 -7.08 -7.92
CA ILE A 297 -16.98 -7.95 -6.94
C ILE A 297 -17.02 -9.35 -7.54
N TYR A 298 -16.32 -10.30 -6.94
CA TYR A 298 -16.21 -11.66 -7.47
C TYR A 298 -17.54 -12.41 -7.45
N PRO A 299 -17.76 -13.35 -8.39
CA PRO A 299 -18.96 -14.18 -8.36
C PRO A 299 -18.95 -15.12 -7.16
N ILE A 300 -20.14 -15.46 -6.68
CA ILE A 300 -20.31 -16.60 -5.77
C ILE A 300 -19.98 -17.85 -6.58
N PRO A 301 -19.06 -18.72 -6.12
CA PRO A 301 -18.68 -19.92 -6.88
C PRO A 301 -19.88 -20.82 -7.21
N ASP A 302 -19.94 -21.33 -8.44
CA ASP A 302 -21.07 -22.15 -8.93
C ASP A 302 -21.39 -23.34 -8.02
N HIS A 303 -20.35 -23.97 -7.45
CA HIS A 303 -20.59 -25.09 -6.54
C HIS A 303 -21.34 -24.65 -5.27
N GLN A 304 -21.13 -23.44 -4.77
CA GLN A 304 -21.87 -22.89 -3.64
C GLN A 304 -23.31 -22.54 -4.03
N MET A 305 -23.52 -22.03 -5.24
CA MET A 305 -24.85 -21.75 -5.76
C MET A 305 -25.71 -23.02 -5.84
N LYS A 306 -25.08 -24.16 -6.13
CA LYS A 306 -25.74 -25.48 -6.26
C LYS A 306 -25.99 -26.20 -4.94
N VAL A 307 -25.33 -25.82 -3.85
CA VAL A 307 -25.51 -26.48 -2.53
C VAL A 307 -26.93 -26.30 -2.01
N ASN A 308 -27.50 -25.12 -2.23
CA ASN A 308 -28.89 -24.82 -1.90
C ASN A 308 -29.45 -23.83 -2.94
N GLU A 309 -30.09 -24.37 -3.97
CA GLU A 309 -30.61 -23.57 -5.07
C GLU A 309 -31.65 -22.56 -4.59
N GLY A 310 -31.43 -21.30 -4.94
CA GLY A 310 -32.29 -20.19 -4.56
C GLY A 310 -31.95 -19.52 -3.23
N LEU A 311 -31.02 -20.07 -2.42
CA LEU A 311 -30.59 -19.42 -1.18
C LEU A 311 -29.80 -18.13 -1.44
N TYR A 312 -28.96 -18.14 -2.47
CA TYR A 312 -28.12 -17.00 -2.84
C TYR A 312 -28.54 -16.47 -4.23
N GLN A 313 -28.49 -15.16 -4.36
CA GLN A 313 -28.51 -14.51 -5.66
C GLN A 313 -27.08 -14.20 -6.08
N GLN A 314 -26.75 -14.52 -7.33
CA GLN A 314 -25.44 -14.18 -7.89
C GLN A 314 -25.24 -12.66 -7.92
N ASN A 315 -23.99 -12.21 -7.79
CA ASN A 315 -23.64 -10.81 -7.92
C ASN A 315 -24.05 -10.27 -9.31
N GLU A 316 -24.50 -9.02 -9.35
CA GLU A 316 -25.17 -8.42 -10.51
C GLU A 316 -24.37 -8.55 -11.83
N ALA A 317 -23.06 -8.34 -11.76
CA ALA A 317 -22.18 -8.44 -12.92
C ALA A 317 -22.09 -9.86 -13.55
N TYR A 318 -22.67 -10.87 -12.90
CA TYR A 318 -22.63 -12.29 -13.29
C TYR A 318 -24.02 -12.95 -13.36
N ARG A 319 -25.08 -12.15 -13.34
CA ARG A 319 -26.47 -12.59 -13.53
C ARG A 319 -26.83 -12.82 -14.98
#